data_9175a08117a4a0bf8b5a8e124e006fb6
#
_entry.id   9175a08117a4a0bf8b5a8e124e006fb6
#
_cell.length_a   1.000
_cell.length_b   1.000
_cell.length_c   1.000
_cell.angle_alpha   90.00
_cell.angle_beta   90.00
_cell.angle_gamma   90.00
#
_symmetry.space_group_name_H-M   'P 1'
#
loop_
_entity.id
_entity.type
_entity.pdbx_description
1 polymer ?
#
loop_
_entity_poly.entity_id
_entity_poly.type
_entity_poly.pdbx_seq_one_letter_code
_entity_poly.pdbx_strand_id
1 'polypeptide(L)'
;GVHGAVEVHPIEAPPARRVVLQPLDAALSDRDLDDLGRRIDGRPVQPGHRVRVALLGDAADFCVDTTRPRGPVRITPDTTLVVSEAPEAPDATAGRHTYEDIGGLGPQVRQVREMIELPLRAPGVFQRLGIDPPTGVLLSGPPGCGKTLLARTVAAETDAAFFSISGPEVVRKMYGESEAQLRQVFNEAADAAPSIVFLDEIDALAPRREAVEGDVEKRIVATLLTLMDGLEPREGVIVIAATNRPNAVDPALRRAGRFDRE
;
A
#
# COMPACT_ATOMS: atom_id res chain seq x y z
N GLY A 1 14.77 -14.94 -39.63
CA GLY A 1 15.32 -15.37 -38.36
C GLY A 1 16.27 -14.31 -37.85
N VAL A 2 15.87 -13.63 -36.78
CA VAL A 2 16.76 -12.67 -36.08
C VAL A 2 17.39 -13.47 -34.92
N HIS A 3 18.65 -13.85 -35.08
CA HIS A 3 19.46 -14.41 -34.01
C HIS A 3 19.95 -13.24 -33.13
N GLY A 4 19.19 -12.90 -32.09
CA GLY A 4 19.67 -12.01 -31.03
C GLY A 4 20.56 -12.82 -30.09
N ALA A 5 21.81 -12.40 -29.88
CA ALA A 5 22.64 -12.95 -28.82
C ALA A 5 22.05 -12.51 -27.46
N VAL A 6 21.77 -13.47 -26.62
CA VAL A 6 21.36 -13.23 -25.23
C VAL A 6 22.61 -13.28 -24.37
N GLU A 7 22.97 -12.18 -23.77
CA GLU A 7 24.09 -12.09 -22.84
C GLU A 7 23.57 -12.48 -21.44
N VAL A 8 24.12 -13.54 -20.88
CA VAL A 8 23.70 -14.06 -19.55
C VAL A 8 24.77 -13.68 -18.53
N HIS A 9 24.37 -12.86 -17.57
CA HIS A 9 25.23 -12.49 -16.45
C HIS A 9 24.84 -13.27 -15.19
N PRO A 10 25.78 -13.81 -14.42
CA PRO A 10 25.47 -14.41 -13.12
C PRO A 10 25.02 -13.32 -12.15
N ILE A 11 23.88 -13.54 -11.48
CA ILE A 11 23.37 -12.67 -10.42
C ILE A 11 23.61 -13.36 -9.10
N GLU A 12 24.30 -12.70 -8.18
CA GLU A 12 24.38 -13.13 -6.79
C GLU A 12 23.03 -12.86 -6.12
N ALA A 13 22.33 -13.93 -5.73
CA ALA A 13 21.08 -13.85 -4.99
C ALA A 13 21.38 -14.07 -3.48
N PRO A 14 21.42 -13.02 -2.66
CA PRO A 14 21.61 -13.16 -1.22
C PRO A 14 20.46 -13.93 -0.58
N PRO A 15 20.66 -14.54 0.61
CA PRO A 15 19.58 -15.22 1.32
C PRO A 15 18.46 -14.24 1.67
N ALA A 16 17.22 -14.68 1.40
CA ALA A 16 16.03 -13.89 1.72
C ALA A 16 15.77 -13.95 3.23
N ARG A 17 15.45 -12.81 3.82
CA ARG A 17 14.91 -12.75 5.19
C ARG A 17 13.39 -12.94 5.18
N ARG A 18 12.72 -12.35 4.21
CA ARG A 18 11.26 -12.44 4.05
C ARG A 18 10.91 -12.46 2.57
N VAL A 19 9.96 -13.31 2.19
CA VAL A 19 9.36 -13.35 0.85
C VAL A 19 7.85 -13.38 1.02
N VAL A 20 7.15 -12.47 0.35
CA VAL A 20 5.69 -12.46 0.29
C VAL A 20 5.26 -13.12 -1.01
N LEU A 21 4.44 -14.15 -0.89
CA LEU A 21 3.89 -14.91 -2.00
C LEU A 21 2.39 -14.67 -2.09
N GLN A 22 1.90 -14.44 -3.28
CA GLN A 22 0.47 -14.30 -3.57
C GLN A 22 0.00 -15.52 -4.36
N PRO A 23 -0.98 -16.30 -3.87
CA PRO A 23 -1.57 -17.39 -4.63
C PRO A 23 -2.37 -16.83 -5.81
N LEU A 24 -2.22 -17.44 -6.98
CA LEU A 24 -2.94 -17.01 -8.19
C LEU A 24 -4.24 -17.80 -8.41
N ASP A 25 -4.31 -19.04 -7.96
CA ASP A 25 -5.36 -19.98 -8.38
C ASP A 25 -6.08 -20.75 -7.24
N ALA A 26 -5.67 -20.65 -5.96
CA ALA A 26 -6.22 -21.52 -4.92
C ALA A 26 -6.25 -20.90 -3.52
N ALA A 27 -7.30 -21.23 -2.76
CA ALA A 27 -7.29 -21.09 -1.30
C ALA A 27 -6.39 -22.17 -0.70
N LEU A 28 -5.36 -21.75 0.04
CA LEU A 28 -4.39 -22.64 0.69
C LEU A 28 -4.86 -23.00 2.09
N SER A 29 -4.64 -24.27 2.48
CA SER A 29 -4.81 -24.70 3.87
C SER A 29 -3.50 -24.47 4.67
N ASP A 30 -3.60 -24.43 6.01
CA ASP A 30 -2.42 -24.28 6.89
C ASP A 30 -1.34 -25.35 6.64
N ARG A 31 -1.77 -26.56 6.23
CA ARG A 31 -0.84 -27.66 5.89
C ARG A 31 -0.07 -27.41 4.59
N ASP A 32 -0.68 -26.71 3.65
CA ASP A 32 -0.04 -26.36 2.37
C ASP A 32 1.06 -25.32 2.59
N LEU A 33 0.92 -24.44 3.60
CA LEU A 33 1.92 -23.45 3.95
C LEU A 33 3.21 -24.06 4.51
N ASP A 34 3.09 -25.08 5.37
CA ASP A 34 4.26 -25.81 5.93
C ASP A 34 5.03 -26.58 4.84
N ASP A 35 4.33 -27.15 3.86
CA ASP A 35 4.94 -27.89 2.75
C ASP A 35 5.57 -26.95 1.71
N LEU A 36 4.97 -25.77 1.52
CA LEU A 36 5.44 -24.76 0.59
C LEU A 36 6.89 -24.36 0.85
N GLY A 37 7.23 -24.05 2.10
CA GLY A 37 8.58 -23.63 2.49
C GLY A 37 9.65 -24.65 2.12
N ARG A 38 9.36 -25.93 2.31
CA ARG A 38 10.29 -27.03 1.98
C ARG A 38 10.50 -27.23 0.50
N ARG A 39 9.46 -26.97 -0.31
CA ARG A 39 9.49 -27.20 -1.77
C ARG A 39 10.12 -26.07 -2.56
N ILE A 40 10.16 -24.87 -2.01
CA ILE A 40 10.77 -23.70 -2.66
C ILE A 40 12.14 -23.35 -2.08
N ASP A 41 12.63 -24.13 -1.12
CA ASP A 41 13.98 -23.96 -0.56
C ASP A 41 15.05 -23.99 -1.66
N GLY A 42 16.05 -23.12 -1.54
CA GLY A 42 17.14 -22.96 -2.49
C GLY A 42 16.77 -22.23 -3.79
N ARG A 43 15.50 -21.93 -4.06
CA ARG A 43 15.09 -21.27 -5.30
C ARG A 43 15.43 -19.78 -5.29
N PRO A 44 16.03 -19.26 -6.39
CA PRO A 44 16.15 -17.83 -6.58
C PRO A 44 14.81 -17.27 -7.01
N VAL A 45 14.39 -16.17 -6.37
CA VAL A 45 13.15 -15.47 -6.66
C VAL A 45 13.39 -13.97 -6.68
N GLN A 46 12.55 -13.26 -7.41
CA GLN A 46 12.53 -11.79 -7.38
C GLN A 46 11.07 -11.31 -7.50
N PRO A 47 10.76 -10.09 -7.08
CA PRO A 47 9.43 -9.52 -7.23
C PRO A 47 8.92 -9.65 -8.68
N GLY A 48 7.65 -10.06 -8.83
CA GLY A 48 7.01 -10.31 -10.12
C GLY A 48 7.23 -11.71 -10.72
N HIS A 49 8.13 -12.54 -10.14
CA HIS A 49 8.30 -13.92 -10.61
C HIS A 49 7.09 -14.80 -10.26
N ARG A 50 6.68 -15.63 -11.22
CA ARG A 50 5.73 -16.71 -10.97
C ARG A 50 6.45 -17.98 -10.56
N VAL A 51 6.03 -18.56 -9.46
CA VAL A 51 6.60 -19.80 -8.91
C VAL A 51 5.51 -20.84 -8.86
N ARG A 52 5.68 -21.92 -9.62
CA ARG A 52 4.79 -23.08 -9.56
C ARG A 52 5.30 -24.07 -8.56
N VAL A 53 4.45 -24.48 -7.64
CA VAL A 53 4.77 -25.43 -6.58
C VAL A 53 3.74 -26.55 -6.57
N ALA A 54 4.22 -27.80 -6.62
CA ALA A 54 3.36 -28.96 -6.44
C ALA A 54 3.10 -29.15 -4.94
N LEU A 55 1.89 -28.93 -4.47
CA LEU A 55 1.44 -29.17 -3.10
C LEU A 55 0.82 -30.57 -2.96
N LEU A 56 0.36 -30.93 -1.77
CA LEU A 56 -0.09 -32.31 -1.44
C LEU A 56 -1.33 -32.83 -2.24
N GLY A 57 -1.93 -32.02 -3.09
CA GLY A 57 -3.08 -32.43 -3.93
C GLY A 57 -2.97 -31.92 -5.36
N ASP A 58 -2.65 -30.66 -5.53
CA ASP A 58 -2.62 -29.96 -6.82
C ASP A 58 -1.39 -29.05 -6.91
N ALA A 59 -1.04 -28.62 -8.14
CA ALA A 59 -0.01 -27.61 -8.33
C ALA A 59 -0.64 -26.22 -8.15
N ALA A 60 -0.05 -25.42 -7.28
CA ALA A 60 -0.45 -24.04 -7.07
C ALA A 60 0.58 -23.08 -7.69
N ASP A 61 0.08 -22.04 -8.34
CA ASP A 61 0.88 -20.99 -8.91
C ASP A 61 0.88 -19.77 -7.96
N PHE A 62 2.08 -19.25 -7.68
CA PHE A 62 2.29 -18.09 -6.82
C PHE A 62 2.99 -16.98 -7.58
N CYS A 63 2.63 -15.74 -7.30
CA CYS A 63 3.41 -14.58 -7.68
C CYS A 63 4.25 -14.13 -6.48
N VAL A 64 5.52 -13.84 -6.70
CA VAL A 64 6.37 -13.20 -5.67
C VAL A 64 6.03 -11.72 -5.66
N ASP A 65 5.41 -11.26 -4.59
CA ASP A 65 5.02 -9.88 -4.42
C ASP A 65 6.21 -9.03 -3.98
N THR A 66 6.79 -9.35 -2.82
CA THR A 66 7.94 -8.62 -2.28
C THR A 66 9.01 -9.55 -1.73
N THR A 67 10.27 -9.06 -1.76
CA THR A 67 11.43 -9.76 -1.20
C THR A 67 12.20 -8.84 -0.26
N ARG A 68 12.81 -9.41 0.80
CA ARG A 68 13.77 -8.73 1.66
C ARG A 68 15.06 -9.55 1.77
N PRO A 69 16.21 -8.98 1.37
CA PRO A 69 16.40 -7.65 0.75
C PRO A 69 15.67 -7.50 -0.59
N ARG A 70 15.44 -6.29 -1.05
CA ARG A 70 14.78 -6.03 -2.35
C ARG A 70 15.65 -6.55 -3.51
N GLY A 71 15.00 -7.14 -4.50
CA GLY A 71 15.65 -7.65 -5.72
C GLY A 71 15.71 -9.19 -5.74
N PRO A 72 16.58 -9.77 -6.56
CA PRO A 72 16.76 -11.20 -6.64
C PRO A 72 17.35 -11.74 -5.34
N VAL A 73 16.65 -12.69 -4.72
CA VAL A 73 17.04 -13.33 -3.46
C VAL A 73 16.92 -14.85 -3.59
N ARG A 74 17.59 -15.59 -2.74
CA ARG A 74 17.45 -17.04 -2.63
C ARG A 74 16.67 -17.38 -1.36
N ILE A 75 15.63 -18.18 -1.50
CA ILE A 75 14.86 -18.70 -0.37
C ILE A 75 15.73 -19.70 0.39
N THR A 76 15.71 -19.62 1.70
CA THR A 76 16.44 -20.52 2.60
C THR A 76 15.50 -21.00 3.71
N PRO A 77 15.86 -22.03 4.50
CA PRO A 77 15.04 -22.47 5.62
C PRO A 77 14.74 -21.38 6.66
N ASP A 78 15.62 -20.38 6.76
CA ASP A 78 15.46 -19.24 7.68
C ASP A 78 14.61 -18.12 7.09
N THR A 79 14.16 -18.26 5.85
CA THR A 79 13.32 -17.24 5.18
C THR A 79 11.91 -17.29 5.74
N THR A 80 11.42 -16.17 6.27
CA THR A 80 10.03 -16.02 6.64
C THR A 80 9.18 -15.91 5.35
N LEU A 81 8.42 -16.98 5.07
CA LEU A 81 7.44 -16.96 3.99
C LEU A 81 6.11 -16.44 4.51
N VAL A 82 5.58 -15.43 3.85
CA VAL A 82 4.25 -14.90 4.12
C VAL A 82 3.42 -15.14 2.88
N VAL A 83 2.35 -15.92 3.02
CA VAL A 83 1.34 -16.00 1.96
C VAL A 83 0.32 -14.93 2.29
N SER A 84 0.24 -13.93 1.44
CA SER A 84 -0.82 -12.95 1.51
C SER A 84 -2.09 -13.63 1.04
N GLU A 85 -3.07 -13.79 1.94
CA GLU A 85 -4.44 -14.06 1.49
C GLU A 85 -4.76 -12.91 0.52
N ALA A 86 -5.17 -13.26 -0.70
CA ALA A 86 -5.34 -12.28 -1.75
C ALA A 86 -6.10 -11.06 -1.23
N PRO A 87 -5.49 -9.87 -1.15
CA PRO A 87 -6.29 -8.70 -1.38
C PRO A 87 -6.89 -8.94 -2.76
N GLU A 88 -8.17 -8.65 -2.93
CA GLU A 88 -8.80 -8.65 -4.25
C GLU A 88 -7.76 -8.24 -5.27
N ALA A 89 -7.47 -9.13 -6.22
CA ALA A 89 -6.35 -9.03 -7.14
C ALA A 89 -6.14 -7.55 -7.49
N PRO A 90 -4.94 -6.98 -7.34
CA PRO A 90 -4.72 -5.68 -7.93
C PRO A 90 -5.11 -5.91 -9.38
N ASP A 91 -6.20 -5.26 -9.81
CA ASP A 91 -6.73 -5.41 -11.16
C ASP A 91 -5.56 -5.50 -12.10
N ALA A 92 -5.20 -6.71 -12.53
CA ALA A 92 -4.14 -6.92 -13.52
C ALA A 92 -4.54 -6.34 -14.88
N THR A 93 -5.76 -5.80 -14.95
CA THR A 93 -6.29 -4.90 -15.97
C THR A 93 -6.14 -3.42 -15.62
N ALA A 94 -5.56 -3.08 -14.46
CA ALA A 94 -5.10 -1.72 -14.23
C ALA A 94 -3.88 -1.49 -15.11
N GLY A 95 -4.14 -1.26 -16.39
CA GLY A 95 -3.22 -0.56 -17.25
C GLY A 95 -2.63 0.58 -16.43
N ARG A 96 -1.34 0.86 -16.55
CA ARG A 96 -0.70 1.96 -15.84
C ARG A 96 -1.57 3.19 -16.05
N HIS A 97 -2.39 3.52 -15.04
CA HIS A 97 -3.20 4.72 -15.08
C HIS A 97 -2.22 5.89 -15.13
N THR A 98 -2.34 6.68 -16.16
CA THR A 98 -1.57 7.89 -16.33
C THR A 98 -2.47 9.10 -16.06
N TYR A 99 -1.88 10.25 -15.80
CA TYR A 99 -2.69 11.48 -15.66
C TYR A 99 -3.50 11.81 -16.93
N GLU A 100 -3.14 11.25 -18.08
CA GLU A 100 -3.89 11.43 -19.34
C GLU A 100 -5.24 10.70 -19.31
N ASP A 101 -5.37 9.66 -18.49
CA ASP A 101 -6.62 8.92 -18.31
C ASP A 101 -7.64 9.70 -17.45
N ILE A 102 -7.19 10.77 -16.77
CA ILE A 102 -8.03 11.60 -15.91
C ILE A 102 -8.54 12.81 -16.67
N GLY A 103 -9.73 12.67 -17.26
CA GLY A 103 -10.40 13.77 -17.95
C GLY A 103 -11.04 14.78 -16.99
N GLY A 104 -10.98 16.07 -17.34
CA GLY A 104 -11.75 17.12 -16.67
C GLY A 104 -11.23 17.62 -15.32
N LEU A 105 -10.18 17.03 -14.74
CA LEU A 105 -9.61 17.39 -13.43
C LEU A 105 -8.23 18.06 -13.50
N GLY A 106 -7.91 18.75 -14.60
CA GLY A 106 -6.59 19.34 -14.82
C GLY A 106 -6.03 20.19 -13.66
N PRO A 107 -6.80 21.12 -13.06
CA PRO A 107 -6.35 21.88 -11.90
C PRO A 107 -6.08 21.01 -10.67
N GLN A 108 -6.94 20.04 -10.37
CA GLN A 108 -6.83 19.13 -9.24
C GLN A 108 -5.62 18.20 -9.40
N VAL A 109 -5.42 17.62 -10.58
CA VAL A 109 -4.23 16.82 -10.91
C VAL A 109 -2.96 17.62 -10.66
N ARG A 110 -2.93 18.89 -11.08
CA ARG A 110 -1.77 19.77 -10.85
C ARG A 110 -1.48 19.96 -9.37
N GLN A 111 -2.53 20.25 -8.58
CA GLN A 111 -2.40 20.41 -7.13
C GLN A 111 -1.89 19.13 -6.45
N VAL A 112 -2.45 17.98 -6.82
CA VAL A 112 -2.05 16.68 -6.29
C VAL A 112 -0.59 16.38 -6.65
N ARG A 113 -0.15 16.67 -7.87
CA ARG A 113 1.25 16.54 -8.27
C ARG A 113 2.18 17.38 -7.40
N GLU A 114 1.84 18.62 -7.15
CA GLU A 114 2.65 19.52 -6.31
C GLU A 114 2.69 19.06 -4.85
N MET A 115 1.59 18.54 -4.32
CA MET A 115 1.47 18.16 -2.92
C MET A 115 2.00 16.75 -2.62
N ILE A 116 1.98 15.83 -3.55
CA ILE A 116 2.30 14.41 -3.34
C ILE A 116 3.52 13.98 -4.16
N GLU A 117 3.49 14.20 -5.48
CA GLU A 117 4.56 13.74 -6.37
C GLU A 117 5.88 14.44 -6.06
N LEU A 118 5.86 15.76 -5.87
CA LEU A 118 7.08 16.53 -5.62
C LEU A 118 7.78 16.13 -4.31
N PRO A 119 7.08 15.98 -3.16
CA PRO A 119 7.70 15.49 -1.93
C PRO A 119 8.30 14.08 -2.05
N LEU A 120 7.64 13.17 -2.75
CA LEU A 120 8.11 11.80 -2.92
C LEU A 120 9.33 11.72 -3.86
N ARG A 121 9.32 12.47 -4.96
CA ARG A 121 10.41 12.45 -5.96
C ARG A 121 11.62 13.30 -5.58
N ALA A 122 11.40 14.39 -4.87
CA ALA A 122 12.46 15.35 -4.58
C ALA A 122 12.45 15.87 -3.12
N PRO A 123 12.52 14.97 -2.12
CA PRO A 123 12.47 15.37 -0.69
C PRO A 123 13.58 16.36 -0.31
N GLY A 124 14.73 16.32 -0.97
CA GLY A 124 15.84 17.23 -0.73
C GLY A 124 15.54 18.70 -1.08
N VAL A 125 14.53 18.98 -1.90
CA VAL A 125 14.11 20.36 -2.20
C VAL A 125 13.46 20.98 -0.96
N PHE A 126 12.57 20.24 -0.30
CA PHE A 126 11.89 20.66 0.92
C PHE A 126 12.88 20.89 2.07
N GLN A 127 13.87 20.00 2.21
CA GLN A 127 14.93 20.14 3.21
C GLN A 127 15.76 21.42 3.01
N ARG A 128 16.11 21.76 1.76
CA ARG A 128 16.88 22.97 1.43
C ARG A 128 16.09 24.25 1.70
N LEU A 129 14.77 24.20 1.51
CA LEU A 129 13.87 25.32 1.75
C LEU A 129 13.47 25.45 3.23
N GLY A 130 13.78 24.47 4.08
CA GLY A 130 13.35 24.42 5.46
C GLY A 130 11.84 24.29 5.62
N ILE A 131 11.16 23.64 4.64
CA ILE A 131 9.72 23.44 4.61
C ILE A 131 9.46 21.95 4.82
N ASP A 132 8.55 21.61 5.73
CA ASP A 132 8.09 20.25 5.89
C ASP A 132 7.07 19.92 4.79
N PRO A 133 7.27 18.80 4.06
CA PRO A 133 6.29 18.35 3.09
C PRO A 133 5.00 17.92 3.79
N PRO A 134 3.84 17.98 3.11
CA PRO A 134 2.58 17.49 3.67
C PRO A 134 2.66 15.98 3.91
N THR A 135 2.21 15.54 5.08
CA THR A 135 2.11 14.12 5.44
C THR A 135 0.78 13.51 5.01
N GLY A 136 -0.25 14.36 4.82
CA GLY A 136 -1.58 13.89 4.44
C GLY A 136 -2.34 14.86 3.55
N VAL A 137 -3.10 14.29 2.61
CA VAL A 137 -3.97 15.02 1.68
C VAL A 137 -5.38 14.45 1.75
N LEU A 138 -6.39 15.31 1.89
CA LEU A 138 -7.80 14.92 1.88
C LEU A 138 -8.41 15.19 0.50
N LEU A 139 -8.90 14.16 -0.16
CA LEU A 139 -9.66 14.25 -1.40
C LEU A 139 -11.15 14.28 -1.06
N SER A 140 -11.80 15.43 -1.27
CA SER A 140 -13.24 15.57 -1.08
C SER A 140 -13.98 15.74 -2.39
N GLY A 141 -15.20 15.21 -2.47
CA GLY A 141 -16.03 15.36 -3.66
C GLY A 141 -17.16 14.33 -3.74
N PRO A 142 -18.10 14.48 -4.67
CA PRO A 142 -19.22 13.57 -4.83
C PRO A 142 -18.75 12.14 -5.18
N PRO A 143 -19.59 11.11 -4.94
CA PRO A 143 -19.27 9.76 -5.35
C PRO A 143 -19.10 9.68 -6.88
N GLY A 144 -18.19 8.82 -7.33
CA GLY A 144 -17.92 8.61 -8.76
C GLY A 144 -17.07 9.71 -9.45
N CYS A 145 -16.57 10.71 -8.74
CA CYS A 145 -15.73 11.77 -9.34
C CYS A 145 -14.25 11.35 -9.54
N GLY A 146 -13.88 10.11 -9.27
CA GLY A 146 -12.54 9.58 -9.57
C GLY A 146 -11.48 9.74 -8.48
N LYS A 147 -11.85 9.97 -7.20
CA LYS A 147 -10.89 10.12 -6.09
C LYS A 147 -9.93 8.95 -5.96
N THR A 148 -10.46 7.74 -5.97
CA THR A 148 -9.66 6.49 -5.88
C THR A 148 -8.78 6.31 -7.12
N LEU A 149 -9.30 6.63 -8.31
CA LEU A 149 -8.53 6.59 -9.55
C LEU A 149 -7.37 7.59 -9.49
N LEU A 150 -7.62 8.81 -9.03
CA LEU A 150 -6.58 9.84 -8.88
C LEU A 150 -5.46 9.37 -7.94
N ALA A 151 -5.79 8.80 -6.78
CA ALA A 151 -4.79 8.30 -5.83
C ALA A 151 -3.94 7.18 -6.41
N ARG A 152 -4.55 6.21 -7.12
CA ARG A 152 -3.84 5.12 -7.81
C ARG A 152 -2.94 5.65 -8.92
N THR A 153 -3.41 6.62 -9.70
CA THR A 153 -2.61 7.24 -10.76
C THR A 153 -1.37 7.93 -10.21
N VAL A 154 -1.52 8.67 -9.11
CA VAL A 154 -0.38 9.33 -8.45
C VAL A 154 0.66 8.29 -7.99
N ALA A 155 0.22 7.19 -7.38
CA ALA A 155 1.12 6.13 -6.95
C ALA A 155 1.87 5.50 -8.14
N ALA A 156 1.16 5.21 -9.25
CA ALA A 156 1.76 4.67 -10.46
C ALA A 156 2.78 5.62 -11.09
N GLU A 157 2.47 6.91 -11.14
CA GLU A 157 3.36 7.94 -11.70
C GLU A 157 4.58 8.23 -10.82
N THR A 158 4.49 7.98 -9.50
CA THR A 158 5.59 8.21 -8.55
C THR A 158 6.42 6.96 -8.27
N ASP A 159 6.09 5.81 -8.87
CA ASP A 159 6.65 4.50 -8.52
C ASP A 159 6.58 4.19 -7.01
N ALA A 160 5.60 4.78 -6.31
CA ALA A 160 5.36 4.56 -4.89
C ALA A 160 4.56 3.27 -4.66
N ALA A 161 4.88 2.56 -3.58
CA ALA A 161 4.06 1.44 -3.13
C ALA A 161 2.67 1.95 -2.70
N PHE A 162 1.60 1.24 -3.09
CA PHE A 162 0.23 1.67 -2.83
C PHE A 162 -0.48 0.71 -1.88
N PHE A 163 -0.91 1.24 -0.74
CA PHE A 163 -1.67 0.50 0.27
C PHE A 163 -3.06 1.10 0.38
N SER A 164 -4.11 0.30 0.22
CA SER A 164 -5.49 0.78 0.27
C SER A 164 -6.21 0.21 1.50
N ILE A 165 -6.93 1.07 2.19
CA ILE A 165 -7.77 0.72 3.33
C ILE A 165 -9.17 1.27 3.08
N SER A 166 -10.17 0.39 3.12
CA SER A 166 -11.59 0.75 3.05
C SER A 166 -12.14 1.01 4.44
N GLY A 167 -12.71 2.20 4.66
CA GLY A 167 -13.28 2.58 5.95
C GLY A 167 -14.32 1.58 6.47
N PRO A 168 -15.36 1.24 5.67
CA PRO A 168 -16.38 0.28 6.09
C PRO A 168 -15.85 -1.12 6.41
N GLU A 169 -14.79 -1.57 5.76
CA GLU A 169 -14.18 -2.89 6.03
C GLU A 169 -13.50 -2.94 7.38
N VAL A 170 -12.77 -1.88 7.73
CA VAL A 170 -12.11 -1.79 9.03
C VAL A 170 -13.11 -1.74 10.16
N VAL A 171 -14.20 -0.97 10.01
CA VAL A 171 -15.23 -0.84 11.05
C VAL A 171 -16.01 -2.14 11.29
N ARG A 172 -16.17 -2.99 10.26
CA ARG A 172 -16.88 -4.28 10.37
C ARG A 172 -16.07 -5.39 11.04
N LYS A 173 -14.76 -5.26 11.17
CA LYS A 173 -13.91 -6.28 11.79
C LYS A 173 -14.11 -6.33 13.30
N MET A 174 -13.79 -7.51 13.88
CA MET A 174 -13.94 -7.74 15.31
C MET A 174 -13.06 -6.82 16.16
N TYR A 175 -13.44 -6.68 17.41
CA TYR A 175 -12.80 -5.85 18.43
C TYR A 175 -11.28 -6.08 18.51
N GLY A 176 -10.49 -5.04 18.28
CA GLY A 176 -9.02 -5.08 18.33
C GLY A 176 -8.32 -5.40 17.00
N GLU A 177 -8.98 -6.08 16.07
CA GLU A 177 -8.40 -6.42 14.76
C GLU A 177 -8.25 -5.18 13.86
N SER A 178 -9.19 -4.27 13.94
CA SER A 178 -9.20 -3.01 13.17
C SER A 178 -7.99 -2.13 13.46
N GLU A 179 -7.65 -1.97 14.74
CA GLU A 179 -6.50 -1.18 15.19
C GLU A 179 -5.18 -1.85 14.80
N ALA A 180 -5.11 -3.19 14.92
CA ALA A 180 -3.93 -3.96 14.53
C ALA A 180 -3.70 -3.88 13.03
N GLN A 181 -4.75 -3.98 12.22
CA GLN A 181 -4.68 -3.84 10.77
C GLN A 181 -4.17 -2.45 10.35
N LEU A 182 -4.70 -1.37 10.96
CA LEU A 182 -4.23 -0.03 10.68
C LEU A 182 -2.72 0.10 10.96
N ARG A 183 -2.27 -0.35 12.13
CA ARG A 183 -0.85 -0.34 12.50
C ARG A 183 0.00 -1.15 11.53
N GLN A 184 -0.47 -2.32 11.13
CA GLN A 184 0.23 -3.19 10.21
C GLN A 184 0.43 -2.50 8.85
N VAL A 185 -0.63 -1.93 8.26
CA VAL A 185 -0.55 -1.24 6.96
C VAL A 185 0.39 -0.04 7.02
N PHE A 186 0.34 0.77 8.08
CA PHE A 186 1.25 1.91 8.23
C PHE A 186 2.71 1.47 8.40
N ASN A 187 2.98 0.39 9.13
CA ASN A 187 4.32 -0.17 9.25
C ASN A 187 4.82 -0.74 7.90
N GLU A 188 3.96 -1.47 7.17
CA GLU A 188 4.29 -1.97 5.84
C GLU A 188 4.57 -0.83 4.85
N ALA A 189 3.80 0.26 4.95
CA ALA A 189 4.01 1.44 4.14
C ALA A 189 5.35 2.14 4.46
N ALA A 190 5.70 2.29 5.73
CA ALA A 190 6.98 2.84 6.15
C ALA A 190 8.16 1.98 5.67
N ASP A 191 8.02 0.68 5.79
CA ASP A 191 9.01 -0.30 5.31
C ASP A 191 9.17 -0.29 3.78
N ALA A 192 8.12 0.08 3.03
CA ALA A 192 8.08 0.10 1.58
C ALA A 192 8.27 1.49 0.95
N ALA A 193 8.69 2.48 1.73
CA ALA A 193 8.86 3.85 1.24
C ALA A 193 9.79 3.94 0.01
N PRO A 194 9.48 4.77 -0.99
CA PRO A 194 8.36 5.72 -1.02
C PRO A 194 7.01 5.02 -1.18
N SER A 195 6.02 5.42 -0.40
CA SER A 195 4.71 4.76 -0.36
C SER A 195 3.56 5.73 -0.15
N ILE A 196 2.37 5.29 -0.59
CA ILE A 196 1.11 5.99 -0.40
C ILE A 196 0.15 5.07 0.35
N VAL A 197 -0.38 5.55 1.47
CA VAL A 197 -1.49 4.93 2.19
C VAL A 197 -2.78 5.63 1.79
N PHE A 198 -3.69 4.92 1.13
CA PHE A 198 -4.97 5.43 0.70
C PHE A 198 -6.08 4.96 1.64
N LEU A 199 -6.78 5.92 2.26
CA LEU A 199 -7.91 5.68 3.16
C LEU A 199 -9.20 6.05 2.43
N ASP A 200 -9.93 5.07 1.91
CA ASP A 200 -11.20 5.34 1.25
C ASP A 200 -12.33 5.41 2.29
N GLU A 201 -13.31 6.29 2.02
CA GLU A 201 -14.45 6.55 2.91
C GLU A 201 -14.00 6.85 4.36
N ILE A 202 -13.04 7.78 4.52
CA ILE A 202 -12.48 8.16 5.82
C ILE A 202 -13.56 8.62 6.83
N ASP A 203 -14.69 9.12 6.36
CA ASP A 203 -15.84 9.49 7.18
C ASP A 203 -16.48 8.29 7.90
N ALA A 204 -16.29 7.07 7.40
CA ALA A 204 -16.67 5.85 8.11
C ALA A 204 -15.65 5.46 9.21
N LEU A 205 -14.33 5.67 8.97
CA LEU A 205 -13.28 5.38 9.94
C LEU A 205 -13.22 6.40 11.08
N ALA A 206 -13.41 7.67 10.74
CA ALA A 206 -13.20 8.78 11.64
C ALA A 206 -14.35 9.79 11.57
N PRO A 207 -15.55 9.38 11.96
CA PRO A 207 -16.69 10.28 12.05
C PRO A 207 -16.49 11.32 13.15
N ARG A 208 -17.22 12.44 13.06
CA ARG A 208 -17.20 13.47 14.11
C ARG A 208 -17.57 12.87 15.45
N ARG A 209 -16.89 13.28 16.51
CA ARG A 209 -17.09 12.78 17.89
C ARG A 209 -18.52 12.92 18.38
N GLU A 210 -19.24 13.94 17.92
CA GLU A 210 -20.64 14.21 18.26
C GLU A 210 -21.60 13.17 17.65
N ALA A 211 -21.16 12.49 16.57
CA ALA A 211 -21.95 11.48 15.86
C ALA A 211 -21.59 10.05 16.28
N VAL A 212 -20.66 9.87 17.22
CA VAL A 212 -20.11 8.57 17.60
C VAL A 212 -20.61 8.19 18.99
N GLU A 213 -21.44 7.17 19.08
CA GLU A 213 -21.87 6.56 20.35
C GLU A 213 -20.99 5.38 20.77
N GLY A 214 -20.20 4.80 19.86
CA GLY A 214 -19.39 3.60 20.09
C GLY A 214 -17.97 3.89 20.59
N ASP A 215 -17.46 3.03 21.49
CA ASP A 215 -16.06 3.12 21.95
C ASP A 215 -15.07 2.60 20.91
N VAL A 216 -15.52 1.79 19.95
CA VAL A 216 -14.67 1.21 18.88
C VAL A 216 -14.22 2.29 17.91
N GLU A 217 -15.16 3.09 17.40
CA GLU A 217 -14.85 4.18 16.47
C GLU A 217 -13.93 5.21 17.13
N LYS A 218 -14.13 5.54 18.41
CA LYS A 218 -13.24 6.46 19.14
C LYS A 218 -11.80 5.94 19.21
N ARG A 219 -11.62 4.63 19.37
CA ARG A 219 -10.28 4.00 19.38
C ARG A 219 -9.64 3.98 18.01
N ILE A 220 -10.40 3.66 16.96
CA ILE A 220 -9.92 3.71 15.58
C ILE A 220 -9.42 5.13 15.25
N VAL A 221 -10.22 6.16 15.59
CA VAL A 221 -9.83 7.56 15.42
C VAL A 221 -8.54 7.88 16.17
N ALA A 222 -8.46 7.48 17.46
CA ALA A 222 -7.28 7.71 18.29
C ALA A 222 -6.04 7.00 17.73
N THR A 223 -6.20 5.77 17.25
CA THR A 223 -5.12 5.02 16.61
C THR A 223 -4.66 5.70 15.32
N LEU A 224 -5.58 6.12 14.46
CA LEU A 224 -5.26 6.82 13.22
C LEU A 224 -4.53 8.15 13.50
N LEU A 225 -5.00 8.93 14.47
CA LEU A 225 -4.33 10.16 14.91
C LEU A 225 -2.89 9.88 15.36
N THR A 226 -2.69 8.84 16.18
CA THR A 226 -1.36 8.45 16.66
C THR A 226 -0.45 8.00 15.52
N LEU A 227 -0.99 7.24 14.55
CA LEU A 227 -0.22 6.78 13.39
C LEU A 227 0.18 7.94 12.49
N MET A 228 -0.71 8.90 12.26
CA MET A 228 -0.38 10.09 11.47
C MET A 228 0.62 11.00 12.18
N ASP A 229 0.49 11.20 13.48
CA ASP A 229 1.44 12.00 14.28
C ASP A 229 2.82 11.33 14.36
N GLY A 230 2.88 10.01 14.20
CA GLY A 230 4.13 9.24 14.16
C GLY A 230 4.81 9.21 12.80
N LEU A 231 4.18 9.70 11.73
CA LEU A 231 4.80 9.80 10.43
C LEU A 231 5.76 10.99 10.40
N GLU A 232 7.04 10.71 10.28
CA GLU A 232 8.00 11.78 10.00
C GLU A 232 7.88 12.20 8.52
N PRO A 233 7.84 13.50 8.21
CA PRO A 233 7.74 14.00 6.83
C PRO A 233 8.87 13.53 5.91
N ARG A 234 9.92 12.94 6.46
CA ARG A 234 11.13 12.48 5.76
C ARG A 234 11.12 10.99 5.44
N GLU A 235 10.17 10.25 5.97
CA GLU A 235 10.09 8.79 5.76
C GLU A 235 9.58 8.39 4.38
N GLY A 236 9.14 9.33 3.55
CA GLY A 236 8.65 9.05 2.20
C GLY A 236 7.29 8.36 2.18
N VAL A 237 6.52 8.46 3.26
CA VAL A 237 5.14 7.99 3.35
C VAL A 237 4.18 9.16 3.27
N ILE A 238 3.19 9.09 2.37
CA ILE A 238 2.12 10.09 2.28
C ILE A 238 0.78 9.39 2.44
N VAL A 239 -0.10 9.97 3.25
CA VAL A 239 -1.46 9.46 3.46
C VAL A 239 -2.43 10.26 2.60
N ILE A 240 -3.21 9.57 1.78
CA ILE A 240 -4.29 10.18 1.00
C ILE A 240 -5.61 9.66 1.57
N ALA A 241 -6.47 10.53 2.05
CA ALA A 241 -7.81 10.15 2.46
C ALA A 241 -8.85 10.61 1.43
N ALA A 242 -9.87 9.81 1.20
CA ALA A 242 -11.00 10.15 0.34
C ALA A 242 -12.31 10.16 1.13
N THR A 243 -13.15 11.13 0.84
CA THR A 243 -14.50 11.23 1.43
C THR A 243 -15.51 11.87 0.48
N ASN A 244 -16.75 11.43 0.58
CA ASN A 244 -17.88 12.08 -0.05
C ASN A 244 -18.53 13.10 0.89
N ARG A 245 -18.15 13.11 2.18
CA ARG A 245 -18.80 13.88 3.25
C ARG A 245 -17.74 14.58 4.11
N PRO A 246 -17.02 15.61 3.59
CA PRO A 246 -15.89 16.23 4.30
C PRO A 246 -16.28 16.81 5.67
N ASN A 247 -17.54 17.23 5.81
CA ASN A 247 -18.06 17.75 7.07
C ASN A 247 -18.35 16.66 8.12
N ALA A 248 -18.37 15.38 7.75
CA ALA A 248 -18.56 14.27 8.66
C ALA A 248 -17.25 13.75 9.28
N VAL A 249 -16.10 14.13 8.73
CA VAL A 249 -14.77 13.74 9.22
C VAL A 249 -14.42 14.48 10.51
N ASP A 250 -13.80 13.79 11.48
CA ASP A 250 -13.35 14.39 12.76
C ASP A 250 -12.40 15.57 12.47
N PRO A 251 -12.70 16.78 12.97
CA PRO A 251 -11.86 17.96 12.77
C PRO A 251 -10.41 17.80 13.26
N ALA A 252 -10.15 16.88 14.20
CA ALA A 252 -8.80 16.60 14.66
C ALA A 252 -7.88 16.06 13.55
N LEU A 253 -8.43 15.34 12.57
CA LEU A 253 -7.68 14.85 11.42
C LEU A 253 -7.33 15.95 10.40
N ARG A 254 -8.02 17.07 10.41
CA ARG A 254 -7.83 18.18 9.47
C ARG A 254 -6.89 19.28 10.02
N ARG A 255 -6.11 18.96 11.03
CA ARG A 255 -5.11 19.88 11.60
C ARG A 255 -3.77 19.76 10.89
N ALA A 256 -2.91 20.78 11.08
CA ALA A 256 -1.54 20.78 10.59
C ALA A 256 -0.78 19.52 11.02
N GLY A 257 0.03 18.96 10.13
CA GLY A 257 0.74 17.70 10.33
C GLY A 257 -0.10 16.43 10.07
N ARG A 258 -1.35 16.57 9.60
CA ARG A 258 -2.26 15.47 9.23
C ARG A 258 -2.84 15.75 7.85
N PHE A 259 -4.16 15.76 7.69
CA PHE A 259 -4.82 16.16 6.43
C PHE A 259 -4.98 17.70 6.40
N ASP A 260 -3.89 18.40 6.31
CA ASP A 260 -3.85 19.85 6.27
C ASP A 260 -4.06 20.43 4.86
N ARG A 261 -4.11 19.59 3.87
CA ARG A 261 -4.40 19.91 2.46
C ARG A 261 -5.68 19.21 2.00
N GLU A 262 -6.52 19.99 1.34
CA GLU A 262 -7.81 19.53 0.79
C GLU A 262 -7.98 20.00 -0.65
#